data_2ba15aa9578d6103de21fcb0c2b7fa2f
#
_entry.id   2ba15aa9578d6103de21fcb0c2b7fa2f
#
_cell.length_a   1.000
_cell.length_b   1.000
_cell.length_c   1.000
_cell.angle_alpha   90.00
_cell.angle_beta   90.00
_cell.angle_gamma   90.00
#
_symmetry.space_group_name_H-M   'P 1'
#
loop_
_entity.id
_entity.type
_entity.pdbx_description
1 polymer ?
#
loop_
_entity_poly.entity_id
_entity_poly.type
_entity_poly.pdbx_seq_one_letter_code
_entity_poly.pdbx_strand_id
1 'polypeptide(L)'
;IAGVFEIRDGASVAVRPERCWGCGQCVSVCPVDAIDHDAFPLEKCPLVDNGRQPTAEQLAILMRTRRSARTFAERPVPRDIVRDLVSVSRWGPSAQNSQDVDWVAIDDRARITEMSKATVDEIRRFSRLMRHPVLRGVLRLFLGRELTKSAGSNPRAGEELLDRWTRGLDPIFYNAPVVLVGHTRSRRAFARDDAIYDAYNLMLAAERQGLSTCQIG
;
A
#
# COMPACT_ATOMS: atom_id res chain seq x y z
N ILE A 1 -10.86 16.96 -18.73
CA ILE A 1 -11.12 17.51 -17.39
C ILE A 1 -10.38 18.85 -17.22
N ALA A 2 -9.09 18.91 -17.50
CA ALA A 2 -8.29 20.15 -17.37
C ALA A 2 -8.50 21.17 -18.50
N GLY A 3 -9.33 20.87 -19.50
CA GLY A 3 -9.56 21.73 -20.65
C GLY A 3 -8.35 21.84 -21.60
N VAL A 4 -7.54 20.78 -21.66
CA VAL A 4 -6.36 20.68 -22.53
C VAL A 4 -6.79 20.61 -24.00
N PHE A 5 -7.84 19.85 -24.30
CA PHE A 5 -8.29 19.54 -25.65
C PHE A 5 -9.53 20.35 -26.04
N GLU A 6 -9.61 20.68 -27.33
CA GLU A 6 -10.79 21.22 -28.01
C GLU A 6 -11.05 20.40 -29.28
N ILE A 7 -12.31 20.36 -29.71
CA ILE A 7 -12.67 19.80 -31.00
C ILE A 7 -12.52 20.90 -32.07
N ARG A 8 -11.66 20.66 -33.07
CA ARG A 8 -11.46 21.53 -34.24
C ARG A 8 -11.56 20.68 -35.50
N ASP A 9 -12.44 21.07 -36.40
CA ASP A 9 -12.66 20.36 -37.64
C ASP A 9 -12.92 18.85 -37.48
N GLY A 10 -13.66 18.50 -36.44
CA GLY A 10 -13.99 17.10 -36.10
C GLY A 10 -12.89 16.31 -35.40
N ALA A 11 -11.71 16.88 -35.15
CA ALA A 11 -10.59 16.24 -34.49
C ALA A 11 -10.33 16.85 -33.10
N SER A 12 -9.84 16.02 -32.17
CA SER A 12 -9.41 16.46 -30.85
C SER A 12 -7.99 17.04 -30.93
N VAL A 13 -7.82 18.31 -30.61
CA VAL A 13 -6.54 19.03 -30.67
C VAL A 13 -6.15 19.54 -29.28
N ALA A 14 -4.90 19.29 -28.88
CA ALA A 14 -4.35 19.81 -27.64
C ALA A 14 -4.04 21.32 -27.81
N VAL A 15 -4.89 22.17 -27.21
CA VAL A 15 -4.78 23.63 -27.38
C VAL A 15 -4.22 24.32 -26.12
N ARG A 16 -4.18 23.63 -24.97
CA ARG A 16 -3.66 24.13 -23.70
C ARG A 16 -2.85 23.07 -22.98
N PRO A 17 -1.71 22.60 -23.56
CA PRO A 17 -0.88 21.56 -22.97
C PRO A 17 -0.34 21.93 -21.59
N GLU A 18 -0.15 23.22 -21.32
CA GLU A 18 0.29 23.75 -20.01
C GLU A 18 -0.68 23.45 -18.86
N ARG A 19 -1.94 23.09 -19.17
CA ARG A 19 -2.94 22.67 -18.18
C ARG A 19 -2.95 21.17 -17.93
N CYS A 20 -2.07 20.43 -18.57
CA CYS A 20 -2.01 19.00 -18.40
C CYS A 20 -1.56 18.62 -16.98
N TRP A 21 -2.31 17.71 -16.34
CA TRP A 21 -1.98 17.18 -15.02
C TRP A 21 -1.14 15.90 -15.08
N GLY A 22 -0.84 15.40 -16.27
CA GLY A 22 -0.11 14.16 -16.44
C GLY A 22 -0.87 12.92 -15.94
N CYS A 23 -2.20 12.90 -16.03
CA CYS A 23 -2.99 11.77 -15.51
C CYS A 23 -3.11 10.58 -16.47
N GLY A 24 -2.68 10.69 -17.72
CA GLY A 24 -2.72 9.63 -18.72
C GLY A 24 -4.11 9.28 -19.27
N GLN A 25 -5.18 9.92 -18.78
CA GLN A 25 -6.55 9.57 -19.17
C GLN A 25 -6.80 9.69 -20.68
N CYS A 26 -6.25 10.71 -21.33
CA CYS A 26 -6.39 10.91 -22.77
C CYS A 26 -5.73 9.78 -23.57
N VAL A 27 -4.59 9.29 -23.12
CA VAL A 27 -3.89 8.15 -23.72
C VAL A 27 -4.72 6.88 -23.59
N SER A 28 -5.21 6.60 -22.39
CA SER A 28 -5.92 5.34 -22.09
C SER A 28 -7.30 5.22 -22.75
N VAL A 29 -7.96 6.33 -23.11
CA VAL A 29 -9.28 6.31 -23.74
C VAL A 29 -9.25 6.48 -25.25
N CYS A 30 -8.09 6.75 -25.85
CA CYS A 30 -7.97 6.96 -27.28
C CYS A 30 -8.15 5.64 -28.04
N PRO A 31 -9.21 5.47 -28.86
CA PRO A 31 -9.48 4.19 -29.51
C PRO A 31 -8.56 3.88 -30.70
N VAL A 32 -7.75 4.85 -31.11
CA VAL A 32 -6.86 4.78 -32.28
C VAL A 32 -5.41 5.14 -31.95
N ASP A 33 -5.06 5.15 -30.67
CA ASP A 33 -3.70 5.45 -30.16
C ASP A 33 -3.08 6.74 -30.75
N ALA A 34 -3.92 7.75 -31.02
CA ALA A 34 -3.50 9.01 -31.65
C ALA A 34 -2.84 9.99 -30.67
N ILE A 35 -2.78 9.65 -29.36
CA ILE A 35 -2.24 10.54 -28.34
C ILE A 35 -1.02 9.89 -27.73
N ASP A 36 0.13 10.50 -27.94
CA ASP A 36 1.37 10.17 -27.26
C ASP A 36 1.65 11.22 -26.18
N HIS A 37 2.26 10.80 -25.06
CA HIS A 37 2.54 11.67 -23.92
C HIS A 37 3.85 11.26 -23.26
N ASP A 38 4.75 12.22 -23.01
CA ASP A 38 6.09 11.98 -22.47
C ASP A 38 6.10 11.13 -21.19
N ALA A 39 5.11 11.33 -20.29
CA ALA A 39 4.99 10.56 -19.07
C ALA A 39 4.37 9.15 -19.27
N PHE A 40 3.65 8.94 -20.37
CA PHE A 40 2.95 7.70 -20.71
C PHE A 40 3.15 7.35 -22.19
N PRO A 41 4.39 7.10 -22.62
CA PRO A 41 4.65 6.74 -24.00
C PRO A 41 3.97 5.41 -24.34
N LEU A 42 3.35 5.34 -25.52
CA LEU A 42 2.48 4.21 -25.93
C LEU A 42 3.20 2.86 -25.83
N GLU A 43 4.48 2.81 -26.15
CA GLU A 43 5.27 1.58 -26.07
C GLU A 43 5.45 1.03 -24.64
N LYS A 44 5.18 1.85 -23.62
CA LYS A 44 5.20 1.46 -22.20
C LYS A 44 3.81 1.20 -21.62
N CYS A 45 2.76 1.44 -22.41
CA CYS A 45 1.38 1.20 -21.99
C CYS A 45 1.00 -0.24 -22.33
N PRO A 46 0.72 -1.12 -21.34
CA PRO A 46 0.33 -2.50 -21.64
C PRO A 46 -1.05 -2.53 -22.25
N LEU A 47 -1.19 -3.31 -23.32
CA LEU A 47 -2.50 -3.59 -23.90
C LEU A 47 -3.33 -4.46 -22.97
N VAL A 48 -4.59 -4.11 -22.81
CA VAL A 48 -5.54 -4.86 -22.01
C VAL A 48 -6.30 -5.84 -22.90
N ASP A 49 -6.12 -7.14 -22.66
CA ASP A 49 -6.93 -8.18 -23.30
C ASP A 49 -8.27 -8.34 -22.56
N ASN A 50 -9.30 -7.69 -23.07
CA ASN A 50 -10.64 -7.74 -22.47
C ASN A 50 -11.24 -9.17 -22.44
N GLY A 51 -10.77 -10.09 -23.29
CA GLY A 51 -11.19 -11.49 -23.32
C GLY A 51 -10.65 -12.32 -22.15
N ARG A 52 -9.63 -11.81 -21.43
CA ARG A 52 -8.99 -12.47 -20.29
C ARG A 52 -9.38 -11.89 -18.93
N GLN A 53 -10.37 -11.02 -18.89
CA GLN A 53 -10.82 -10.48 -17.62
C GLN A 53 -11.48 -11.57 -16.74
N PRO A 54 -11.27 -11.52 -15.41
CA PRO A 54 -11.97 -12.45 -14.51
C PRO A 54 -13.48 -12.19 -14.54
N THR A 55 -14.27 -13.24 -14.37
CA THR A 55 -15.70 -13.08 -14.19
C THR A 55 -16.00 -12.36 -12.86
N ALA A 56 -17.20 -11.78 -12.74
CA ALA A 56 -17.63 -11.14 -11.50
C ALA A 56 -17.58 -12.12 -10.31
N GLU A 57 -17.91 -13.39 -10.54
CA GLU A 57 -17.85 -14.45 -9.52
C GLU A 57 -16.40 -14.74 -9.10
N GLN A 58 -15.48 -14.88 -10.05
CA GLN A 58 -14.07 -15.13 -9.76
C GLN A 58 -13.45 -13.98 -8.95
N LEU A 59 -13.77 -12.74 -9.31
CA LEU A 59 -13.33 -11.56 -8.58
C LEU A 59 -13.92 -11.54 -7.15
N ALA A 60 -15.21 -11.83 -7.01
CA ALA A 60 -15.88 -11.88 -5.70
C ALA A 60 -15.28 -12.98 -4.80
N ILE A 61 -14.95 -14.15 -5.36
CA ILE A 61 -14.26 -15.23 -4.62
C ILE A 61 -12.91 -14.75 -4.14
N LEU A 62 -12.08 -14.17 -5.01
CA LEU A 62 -10.76 -13.66 -4.64
C LEU A 62 -10.83 -12.65 -3.48
N MET A 63 -11.76 -11.71 -3.55
CA MET A 63 -11.96 -10.71 -2.48
C MET A 63 -12.43 -11.35 -1.16
N ARG A 64 -13.24 -12.40 -1.22
CA ARG A 64 -13.77 -13.09 -0.02
C ARG A 64 -12.78 -14.05 0.62
N THR A 65 -11.88 -14.65 -0.15
CA THR A 65 -10.90 -15.64 0.37
C THR A 65 -9.72 -14.99 1.05
N ARG A 66 -9.29 -13.81 0.60
CA ARG A 66 -8.18 -13.09 1.21
C ARG A 66 -8.40 -12.86 2.71
N ARG A 67 -7.40 -13.23 3.50
CA ARG A 67 -7.38 -13.01 4.96
C ARG A 67 -6.05 -12.40 5.40
N SER A 68 -6.05 -11.73 6.54
CA SER A 68 -4.81 -11.32 7.23
C SER A 68 -4.18 -12.52 7.91
N ALA A 69 -3.17 -13.09 7.29
CA ALA A 69 -2.42 -14.22 7.85
C ALA A 69 -1.45 -13.72 8.93
N ARG A 70 -1.39 -14.44 10.04
CA ARG A 70 -0.49 -14.16 11.17
C ARG A 70 0.34 -15.38 11.56
N THR A 71 0.47 -16.29 10.61
CA THR A 71 1.33 -17.47 10.66
C THR A 71 1.85 -17.71 9.25
N PHE A 72 3.14 -17.75 9.09
CA PHE A 72 3.80 -17.92 7.80
C PHE A 72 4.72 -19.14 7.84
N ALA A 73 4.88 -19.77 6.66
CA ALA A 73 5.87 -20.84 6.49
C ALA A 73 7.29 -20.24 6.48
N GLU A 74 8.26 -20.96 7.00
CA GLU A 74 9.68 -20.56 6.99
C GLU A 74 10.34 -20.76 5.61
N ARG A 75 9.59 -20.60 4.54
CA ARG A 75 10.05 -20.75 3.17
C ARG A 75 10.28 -19.38 2.56
N PRO A 76 11.43 -19.11 1.93
CA PRO A 76 11.69 -17.85 1.26
C PRO A 76 10.70 -17.64 0.09
N VAL A 77 10.31 -16.40 -0.15
CA VAL A 77 9.53 -16.01 -1.32
C VAL A 77 10.52 -15.62 -2.43
N PRO A 78 10.42 -16.22 -3.63
CA PRO A 78 11.28 -15.85 -4.75
C PRO A 78 11.19 -14.36 -5.08
N ARG A 79 12.32 -13.74 -5.39
CA ARG A 79 12.40 -12.30 -5.64
C ARG A 79 11.67 -11.85 -6.92
N ASP A 80 11.56 -12.71 -7.90
CA ASP A 80 10.76 -12.50 -9.10
C ASP A 80 9.27 -12.37 -8.75
N ILE A 81 8.74 -13.26 -7.92
CA ILE A 81 7.37 -13.17 -7.41
C ILE A 81 7.15 -11.82 -6.68
N VAL A 82 8.09 -11.41 -5.83
CA VAL A 82 7.98 -10.12 -5.13
C VAL A 82 7.96 -8.95 -6.11
N ARG A 83 8.79 -8.98 -7.16
CA ARG A 83 8.79 -7.94 -8.21
C ARG A 83 7.47 -7.90 -8.97
N ASP A 84 6.92 -9.06 -9.31
CA ASP A 84 5.64 -9.15 -10.00
C ASP A 84 4.51 -8.56 -9.16
N LEU A 85 4.48 -8.86 -7.86
CA LEU A 85 3.50 -8.30 -6.92
C LEU A 85 3.59 -6.77 -6.85
N VAL A 86 4.79 -6.23 -6.73
CA VAL A 86 5.04 -4.79 -6.73
C VAL A 86 4.67 -4.17 -8.08
N SER A 87 4.98 -4.83 -9.20
CA SER A 87 4.61 -4.37 -10.53
C SER A 87 3.10 -4.24 -10.72
N VAL A 88 2.32 -5.18 -10.15
CA VAL A 88 0.85 -5.15 -10.23
C VAL A 88 0.25 -4.12 -9.26
N SER A 89 0.87 -3.86 -8.13
CA SER A 89 0.33 -2.93 -7.12
C SER A 89 0.12 -1.52 -7.67
N ARG A 90 1.02 -1.04 -8.55
CA ARG A 90 0.97 0.29 -9.17
C ARG A 90 -0.32 0.62 -9.95
N TRP A 91 -1.13 -0.40 -10.27
CA TRP A 91 -2.42 -0.22 -10.91
C TRP A 91 -3.55 0.14 -9.93
N GLY A 92 -3.21 0.38 -8.67
CA GLY A 92 -4.11 1.01 -7.71
C GLY A 92 -4.50 2.41 -8.17
N PRO A 93 -5.74 2.86 -7.92
CA PRO A 93 -6.11 4.23 -8.21
C PRO A 93 -5.27 5.18 -7.37
N SER A 94 -4.71 6.21 -8.00
CA SER A 94 -3.95 7.25 -7.32
C SER A 94 -4.40 8.64 -7.76
N ALA A 95 -4.27 9.62 -6.87
CA ALA A 95 -4.66 11.00 -7.17
C ALA A 95 -3.88 11.52 -8.39
N GLN A 96 -4.61 11.93 -9.44
CA GLN A 96 -4.03 12.36 -10.73
C GLN A 96 -3.18 11.28 -11.43
N ASN A 97 -3.40 10.00 -11.12
CA ASN A 97 -2.57 8.88 -11.60
C ASN A 97 -1.07 9.07 -11.29
N SER A 98 -0.77 9.55 -10.09
CA SER A 98 0.60 9.90 -9.70
C SER A 98 1.54 8.69 -9.64
N GLN A 99 1.01 7.51 -9.29
CA GLN A 99 1.76 6.26 -9.17
C GLN A 99 3.08 6.42 -8.40
N ASP A 100 3.09 7.24 -7.34
CA ASP A 100 4.28 7.64 -6.60
C ASP A 100 4.52 6.83 -5.31
N VAL A 101 3.97 5.64 -5.24
CA VAL A 101 4.23 4.69 -4.15
C VAL A 101 5.41 3.79 -4.53
N ASP A 102 6.47 3.88 -3.75
CA ASP A 102 7.64 3.01 -3.85
C ASP A 102 7.57 1.89 -2.81
N TRP A 103 8.17 0.74 -3.10
CA TRP A 103 8.20 -0.41 -2.22
C TRP A 103 9.63 -0.85 -1.90
N VAL A 104 9.91 -1.04 -0.63
CA VAL A 104 11.14 -1.67 -0.16
C VAL A 104 10.82 -3.09 0.29
N ALA A 105 11.44 -4.08 -0.34
CA ALA A 105 11.32 -5.49 0.04
C ALA A 105 12.50 -5.89 0.94
N ILE A 106 12.19 -6.45 2.10
CA ILE A 106 13.16 -6.92 3.10
C ILE A 106 12.94 -8.41 3.27
N ASP A 107 13.90 -9.20 2.79
CA ASP A 107 13.93 -10.68 2.85
C ASP A 107 15.03 -11.21 3.78
N ASP A 108 15.78 -10.33 4.43
CA ASP A 108 16.80 -10.68 5.42
C ASP A 108 16.16 -10.89 6.79
N ARG A 109 16.21 -12.13 7.28
CA ARG A 109 15.62 -12.53 8.56
C ARG A 109 16.15 -11.73 9.76
N ALA A 110 17.45 -11.44 9.77
CA ALA A 110 18.07 -10.69 10.84
C ALA A 110 17.54 -9.26 10.88
N ARG A 111 17.42 -8.61 9.75
CA ARG A 111 16.85 -7.26 9.62
C ARG A 111 15.38 -7.23 10.01
N ILE A 112 14.57 -8.21 9.60
CA ILE A 112 13.15 -8.31 10.00
C ILE A 112 13.04 -8.43 11.53
N THR A 113 13.89 -9.27 12.14
CA THR A 113 13.93 -9.42 13.60
C THR A 113 14.37 -8.14 14.31
N GLU A 114 15.36 -7.43 13.78
CA GLU A 114 15.80 -6.14 14.31
C GLU A 114 14.69 -5.08 14.23
N MET A 115 13.98 -5.00 13.12
CA MET A 115 12.83 -4.11 12.97
C MET A 115 11.71 -4.44 13.94
N SER A 116 11.40 -5.74 14.11
CA SER A 116 10.41 -6.20 15.08
C SER A 116 10.80 -5.79 16.50
N LYS A 117 12.06 -6.01 16.87
CA LYS A 117 12.61 -5.61 18.18
C LYS A 117 12.50 -4.10 18.40
N ALA A 118 12.91 -3.30 17.43
CA ALA A 118 12.84 -1.84 17.52
C ALA A 118 11.38 -1.37 17.72
N THR A 119 10.44 -1.96 16.99
CA THR A 119 9.00 -1.66 17.15
C THR A 119 8.49 -2.06 18.53
N VAL A 120 8.84 -3.24 19.02
CA VAL A 120 8.47 -3.70 20.39
C VAL A 120 9.05 -2.79 21.46
N ASP A 121 10.30 -2.36 21.30
CA ASP A 121 10.95 -1.45 22.25
C ASP A 121 10.28 -0.08 22.29
N GLU A 122 9.84 0.42 21.13
CA GLU A 122 9.08 1.67 21.05
C GLU A 122 7.68 1.55 21.67
N ILE A 123 6.97 0.46 21.40
CA ILE A 123 5.69 0.16 22.05
C ILE A 123 5.86 0.08 23.57
N ARG A 124 6.95 -0.54 24.06
CA ARG A 124 7.27 -0.62 25.49
C ARG A 124 7.54 0.76 26.09
N ARG A 125 8.27 1.64 25.40
CA ARG A 125 8.51 3.02 25.82
C ARG A 125 7.21 3.81 25.88
N PHE A 126 6.41 3.73 24.82
CA PHE A 126 5.11 4.40 24.75
C PHE A 126 4.15 3.93 25.84
N SER A 127 4.06 2.62 26.06
CA SER A 127 3.21 2.04 27.11
C SER A 127 3.62 2.52 28.51
N ARG A 128 4.93 2.64 28.80
CA ARG A 128 5.41 3.22 30.05
C ARG A 128 5.01 4.70 30.21
N LEU A 129 5.15 5.47 29.13
CA LEU A 129 4.79 6.88 29.09
C LEU A 129 3.29 7.08 29.38
N MET A 130 2.44 6.26 28.76
CA MET A 130 0.98 6.31 28.91
C MET A 130 0.47 5.87 30.29
N ARG A 131 1.29 5.17 31.08
CA ARG A 131 0.95 4.83 32.48
C ARG A 131 1.05 6.06 33.39
N HIS A 132 1.82 7.07 33.02
CA HIS A 132 1.98 8.28 33.85
C HIS A 132 0.79 9.23 33.64
N PRO A 133 -0.04 9.53 34.68
CA PRO A 133 -1.32 10.23 34.50
C PRO A 133 -1.15 11.66 33.98
N VAL A 134 -0.12 12.40 34.45
CA VAL A 134 0.17 13.76 34.02
C VAL A 134 0.56 13.79 32.54
N LEU A 135 1.47 12.87 32.15
CA LEU A 135 1.99 12.80 30.78
C LEU A 135 0.91 12.38 29.79
N ARG A 136 0.05 11.45 30.20
CA ARG A 136 -1.14 11.08 29.44
C ARG A 136 -2.09 12.27 29.24
N GLY A 137 -2.25 13.12 30.25
CA GLY A 137 -3.05 14.35 30.15
C GLY A 137 -2.47 15.34 29.14
N VAL A 138 -1.16 15.57 29.19
CA VAL A 138 -0.43 16.43 28.25
C VAL A 138 -0.51 15.89 26.82
N LEU A 139 -0.21 14.60 26.62
CA LEU A 139 -0.32 13.97 25.30
C LEU A 139 -1.74 14.04 24.73
N ARG A 140 -2.77 13.93 25.58
CA ARG A 140 -4.17 14.08 25.18
C ARG A 140 -4.51 15.48 24.66
N LEU A 141 -3.82 16.48 25.19
CA LEU A 141 -3.99 17.88 24.75
C LEU A 141 -3.36 18.12 23.39
N PHE A 142 -2.17 17.54 23.12
CA PHE A 142 -1.40 17.75 21.88
C PHE A 142 -1.76 16.79 20.75
N LEU A 143 -2.05 15.52 21.02
CA LEU A 143 -2.33 14.48 20.02
C LEU A 143 -3.82 14.25 19.77
N GLY A 144 -4.68 14.96 20.51
CA GLY A 144 -6.13 14.82 20.39
C GLY A 144 -6.70 13.56 21.06
N ARG A 145 -8.02 13.60 21.28
CA ARG A 145 -8.74 12.52 21.99
C ARG A 145 -8.74 11.19 21.25
N GLU A 146 -8.77 11.23 19.93
CA GLU A 146 -8.90 10.01 19.11
C GLU A 146 -7.63 9.16 19.12
N LEU A 147 -6.45 9.78 18.98
CA LEU A 147 -5.18 9.04 19.05
C LEU A 147 -4.94 8.43 20.43
N THR A 148 -5.28 9.17 21.50
CA THR A 148 -5.14 8.67 22.85
C THR A 148 -6.21 7.64 23.23
N LYS A 149 -7.39 7.67 22.59
CA LYS A 149 -8.38 6.59 22.71
C LYS A 149 -7.89 5.33 21.97
N SER A 150 -7.42 5.47 20.74
CA SER A 150 -6.92 4.35 19.95
C SER A 150 -5.73 3.65 20.62
N ALA A 151 -4.79 4.43 21.16
CA ALA A 151 -3.63 3.90 21.91
C ALA A 151 -3.97 3.39 23.31
N GLY A 152 -5.05 3.89 23.92
CA GLY A 152 -5.50 3.53 25.27
C GLY A 152 -6.73 2.61 25.31
N SER A 153 -7.34 2.30 24.15
CA SER A 153 -8.58 1.53 24.08
C SER A 153 -8.42 0.06 24.46
N ASN A 154 -7.21 -0.46 24.37
CA ASN A 154 -6.90 -1.81 24.84
C ASN A 154 -5.50 -1.89 25.48
N PRO A 155 -5.35 -1.48 26.76
CA PRO A 155 -4.08 -1.64 27.50
C PRO A 155 -3.57 -3.08 27.50
N ARG A 156 -4.49 -4.06 27.48
CA ARG A 156 -4.17 -5.50 27.43
C ARG A 156 -3.51 -5.91 26.11
N ALA A 157 -3.86 -5.27 24.99
CA ALA A 157 -3.25 -5.59 23.70
C ALA A 157 -1.74 -5.29 23.66
N GLY A 158 -1.31 -4.18 24.25
CA GLY A 158 0.11 -3.88 24.40
C GLY A 158 0.84 -4.85 25.33
N GLU A 159 0.20 -5.25 26.40
CA GLU A 159 0.75 -6.23 27.35
C GLU A 159 0.83 -7.63 26.72
N GLU A 160 -0.20 -8.05 25.99
CA GLU A 160 -0.21 -9.31 25.25
C GLU A 160 0.87 -9.37 24.16
N LEU A 161 1.08 -8.26 23.43
CA LEU A 161 2.13 -8.15 22.44
C LEU A 161 3.52 -8.30 23.09
N LEU A 162 3.76 -7.63 24.21
CA LEU A 162 5.01 -7.74 24.96
C LEU A 162 5.21 -9.15 25.54
N ASP A 163 4.16 -9.80 26.01
CA ASP A 163 4.21 -11.17 26.51
C ASP A 163 4.56 -12.16 25.37
N ARG A 164 3.95 -12.02 24.20
CA ARG A 164 4.32 -12.82 23.02
C ARG A 164 5.80 -12.67 22.66
N TRP A 165 6.31 -11.44 22.68
CA TRP A 165 7.74 -11.18 22.43
C TRP A 165 8.64 -11.88 23.46
N THR A 166 8.29 -11.85 24.73
CA THR A 166 9.08 -12.53 25.80
C THR A 166 9.08 -14.05 25.66
N ARG A 167 8.06 -14.62 25.01
CA ARG A 167 7.99 -16.06 24.66
C ARG A 167 8.74 -16.41 23.37
N GLY A 168 9.47 -15.46 22.78
CA GLY A 168 10.21 -15.67 21.53
C GLY A 168 9.35 -15.69 20.26
N LEU A 169 8.10 -15.21 20.35
CA LEU A 169 7.22 -15.05 19.20
C LEU A 169 7.37 -13.63 18.63
N ASP A 170 7.38 -13.49 17.32
CA ASP A 170 7.33 -12.19 16.67
C ASP A 170 5.87 -11.68 16.60
N PRO A 171 5.47 -10.69 17.39
CA PRO A 171 4.11 -10.19 17.40
C PRO A 171 3.87 -9.09 16.38
N ILE A 172 4.91 -8.62 15.66
CA ILE A 172 4.85 -7.53 14.69
C ILE A 172 4.70 -8.11 13.28
N PHE A 173 5.71 -8.86 12.81
CA PHE A 173 5.72 -9.41 11.44
C PHE A 173 5.39 -10.91 11.39
N TYR A 174 5.06 -11.53 12.54
CA TYR A 174 4.62 -12.93 12.62
C TYR A 174 5.59 -13.93 11.99
N ASN A 175 6.89 -13.65 12.06
CA ASN A 175 7.94 -14.39 11.37
C ASN A 175 7.75 -14.49 9.85
N ALA A 176 7.16 -13.49 9.21
CA ALA A 176 7.03 -13.45 7.76
C ALA A 176 8.41 -13.56 7.08
N PRO A 177 8.53 -14.32 5.97
CA PRO A 177 9.79 -14.46 5.24
C PRO A 177 10.16 -13.20 4.46
N VAL A 178 9.18 -12.33 4.16
CA VAL A 178 9.38 -11.05 3.48
C VAL A 178 8.48 -9.99 4.12
N VAL A 179 9.04 -8.81 4.34
CA VAL A 179 8.31 -7.60 4.73
C VAL A 179 8.40 -6.59 3.59
N LEU A 180 7.26 -6.09 3.16
CA LEU A 180 7.17 -5.03 2.15
C LEU A 180 6.79 -3.73 2.83
N VAL A 181 7.62 -2.70 2.68
CA VAL A 181 7.38 -1.37 3.21
C VAL A 181 7.02 -0.45 2.06
N GLY A 182 5.74 -0.06 1.99
CA GLY A 182 5.27 0.96 1.04
C GLY A 182 5.58 2.36 1.57
N HIS A 183 6.15 3.20 0.75
CA HIS A 183 6.40 4.59 1.09
C HIS A 183 6.17 5.51 -0.11
N THR A 184 5.91 6.77 0.15
CA THR A 184 5.81 7.81 -0.87
C THR A 184 6.63 9.01 -0.46
N ARG A 185 7.25 9.68 -1.42
CA ARG A 185 7.94 10.96 -1.22
C ARG A 185 6.97 12.14 -1.28
N SER A 186 5.77 11.89 -1.76
CA SER A 186 4.74 12.91 -1.91
C SER A 186 4.18 13.33 -0.55
N ARG A 187 4.04 14.65 -0.38
CA ARG A 187 3.30 15.24 0.75
C ARG A 187 1.85 15.60 0.36
N ARG A 188 1.33 15.01 -0.72
CA ARG A 188 -0.04 15.24 -1.17
C ARG A 188 -1.03 14.69 -0.13
N ALA A 189 -2.18 15.31 -0.05
CA ALA A 189 -3.22 14.94 0.92
C ALA A 189 -3.68 13.46 0.77
N PHE A 190 -3.64 12.91 -0.44
CA PHE A 190 -4.11 11.56 -0.77
C PHE A 190 -3.00 10.49 -0.82
N ALA A 191 -1.75 10.85 -0.55
CA ALA A 191 -0.61 9.94 -0.66
C ALA A 191 -0.76 8.66 0.21
N ARG A 192 -1.39 8.80 1.38
CA ARG A 192 -1.71 7.65 2.24
C ARG A 192 -2.78 6.75 1.63
N ASP A 193 -3.81 7.33 1.02
CA ASP A 193 -4.89 6.57 0.40
C ASP A 193 -4.38 5.84 -0.84
N ASP A 194 -3.56 6.49 -1.65
CA ASP A 194 -2.89 5.89 -2.81
C ASP A 194 -2.07 4.66 -2.37
N ALA A 195 -1.28 4.76 -1.29
CA ALA A 195 -0.52 3.64 -0.76
C ALA A 195 -1.39 2.49 -0.23
N ILE A 196 -2.58 2.79 0.31
CA ILE A 196 -3.54 1.77 0.74
C ILE A 196 -4.11 1.01 -0.45
N TYR A 197 -4.45 1.70 -1.55
CA TYR A 197 -4.94 1.05 -2.77
C TYR A 197 -3.87 0.17 -3.41
N ASP A 198 -2.64 0.64 -3.49
CA ASP A 198 -1.51 -0.16 -3.98
C ASP A 198 -1.30 -1.41 -3.12
N ALA A 199 -1.30 -1.26 -1.79
CA ALA A 199 -1.18 -2.38 -0.86
C ALA A 199 -2.32 -3.39 -1.04
N TYR A 200 -3.55 -2.92 -1.26
CA TYR A 200 -4.69 -3.80 -1.48
C TYR A 200 -4.57 -4.60 -2.78
N ASN A 201 -4.16 -3.97 -3.89
CA ASN A 201 -3.88 -4.66 -5.14
C ASN A 201 -2.79 -5.73 -4.97
N LEU A 202 -1.70 -5.39 -4.27
CA LEU A 202 -0.63 -6.32 -3.95
C LEU A 202 -1.14 -7.53 -3.16
N MET A 203 -2.00 -7.30 -2.16
CA MET A 203 -2.59 -8.38 -1.36
C MET A 203 -3.47 -9.31 -2.18
N LEU A 204 -4.26 -8.79 -3.12
CA LEU A 204 -5.08 -9.61 -4.03
C LEU A 204 -4.21 -10.42 -5.00
N ALA A 205 -3.17 -9.80 -5.56
CA ALA A 205 -2.22 -10.47 -6.43
C ALA A 205 -1.46 -11.59 -5.70
N ALA A 206 -1.06 -11.36 -4.46
CA ALA A 206 -0.41 -12.36 -3.62
C ALA A 206 -1.31 -13.57 -3.35
N GLU A 207 -2.57 -13.34 -2.98
CA GLU A 207 -3.56 -14.39 -2.77
C GLU A 207 -3.71 -15.28 -4.01
N ARG A 208 -3.74 -14.66 -5.20
CA ARG A 208 -3.84 -15.41 -6.47
C ARG A 208 -2.62 -16.25 -6.76
N GLN A 209 -1.44 -15.88 -6.23
CA GLN A 209 -0.19 -16.64 -6.35
C GLN A 209 0.01 -17.66 -5.21
N GLY A 210 -1.01 -17.89 -4.38
CA GLY A 210 -0.93 -18.80 -3.24
C GLY A 210 -0.10 -18.27 -2.07
N LEU A 211 0.11 -16.96 -2.02
CA LEU A 211 0.77 -16.27 -0.91
C LEU A 211 -0.25 -15.58 -0.03
N SER A 212 -0.08 -15.70 1.28
CA SER A 212 -0.89 -14.97 2.24
C SER A 212 -0.18 -13.70 2.73
N THR A 213 -0.96 -12.69 3.09
CA THR A 213 -0.45 -11.39 3.51
C THR A 213 -1.09 -10.93 4.82
N CYS A 214 -0.42 -10.01 5.52
CA CYS A 214 -0.99 -9.26 6.63
C CYS A 214 -0.54 -7.80 6.50
N GLN A 215 -1.49 -6.89 6.33
CA GLN A 215 -1.21 -5.46 6.38
C GLN A 215 -1.04 -5.03 7.83
N ILE A 216 0.01 -4.26 8.09
CA ILE A 216 0.35 -3.65 9.37
C ILE A 216 0.38 -2.13 9.15
N GLY A 217 -0.30 -1.37 9.99
CA GLY A 217 -0.37 0.08 9.90
C GLY A 217 -0.55 0.75 11.25
#